data_cb53c4e0c2eed06973203e9ee86125f1
#
_entry.id   cb53c4e0c2eed06973203e9ee86125f1
#
_cell.length_a   1.000
_cell.length_b   1.000
_cell.length_c   1.000
_cell.angle_alpha   90.00
_cell.angle_beta   90.00
_cell.angle_gamma   90.00
#
_symmetry.space_group_name_H-M   'P 1'
#
loop_
_entity.id
_entity.type
_entity.pdbx_description
1 polymer ?
#
loop_
_entity_poly.entity_id
_entity_poly.type
_entity_poly.pdbx_seq_one_letter_code
_entity_poly.pdbx_strand_id
1 'polypeptide(L)'
;AGGFITTDSEKSLVSRQASQVEQIELRTYVFLDSLQPQLAAYMGTVSRGFLPIPGDSCLWMEVSPGMAIHRVTDIALKASNVRLGQMIVEREFGSFALYHKDQSTVLHSGDVVLDAIGSEVRKRTKPTTSWTEIIRAITPDHSVLINRQNRSGSMIQSGMSMFILETEPAGYVLKAANEAEKASNI
;
A
#
# COMPACT_ATOMS: atom_id res chain seq x y z
N ALA A 1 14.40 -23.80 45.79
CA ALA A 1 13.20 -23.74 44.95
C ALA A 1 12.42 -22.47 45.34
N GLY A 2 12.65 -21.39 44.65
CA GLY A 2 11.93 -20.12 44.83
C GLY A 2 10.88 -19.99 43.76
N GLY A 3 9.61 -20.22 44.12
CA GLY A 3 8.48 -19.96 43.24
C GLY A 3 8.20 -18.46 43.17
N PHE A 4 8.24 -17.89 41.99
CA PHE A 4 7.76 -16.53 41.71
C PHE A 4 6.24 -16.51 41.89
N ILE A 5 5.74 -15.87 42.96
CA ILE A 5 4.32 -15.60 43.16
C ILE A 5 4.00 -14.33 42.41
N THR A 6 3.41 -14.47 41.23
CA THR A 6 2.81 -13.32 40.49
C THR A 6 1.60 -12.82 41.27
N THR A 7 1.58 -11.55 41.64
CA THR A 7 0.48 -10.93 42.38
C THR A 7 -0.77 -10.81 41.48
N ASP A 8 -1.96 -10.81 42.08
CA ASP A 8 -3.24 -10.66 41.36
C ASP A 8 -3.30 -9.35 40.56
N SER A 9 -2.56 -8.31 40.99
CA SER A 9 -2.39 -7.06 40.26
C SER A 9 -1.63 -7.24 38.94
N GLU A 10 -0.58 -8.09 38.88
CA GLU A 10 0.17 -8.38 37.67
C GLU A 10 -0.65 -9.21 36.69
N LYS A 11 -1.44 -10.18 37.20
CA LYS A 11 -2.37 -10.96 36.38
C LYS A 11 -3.48 -10.08 35.80
N SER A 12 -3.98 -9.08 36.55
CA SER A 12 -4.99 -8.13 36.06
C SER A 12 -4.43 -7.14 35.02
N LEU A 13 -3.16 -6.76 35.16
CA LEU A 13 -2.46 -5.92 34.16
C LEU A 13 -2.19 -6.70 32.86
N VAL A 14 -1.73 -7.96 32.99
CA VAL A 14 -1.51 -8.82 31.82
C VAL A 14 -2.82 -9.16 31.12
N SER A 15 -3.91 -9.40 31.85
CA SER A 15 -5.23 -9.64 31.28
C SER A 15 -5.84 -8.37 30.64
N ARG A 16 -5.60 -7.19 31.22
CA ARG A 16 -6.00 -5.90 30.61
C ARG A 16 -5.18 -5.57 29.36
N GLN A 17 -3.89 -5.91 29.33
CA GLN A 17 -3.05 -5.78 28.13
C GLN A 17 -3.43 -6.80 27.05
N ALA A 18 -3.82 -8.01 27.41
CA ALA A 18 -4.31 -9.02 26.46
C ALA A 18 -5.69 -8.68 25.88
N SER A 19 -6.52 -7.88 26.54
CA SER A 19 -7.82 -7.42 26.03
C SER A 19 -7.74 -6.17 25.17
N GLN A 20 -6.60 -5.52 25.04
CA GLN A 20 -6.30 -4.43 24.12
C GLN A 20 -5.38 -4.91 22.97
N VAL A 21 -5.65 -6.07 22.40
CA VAL A 21 -5.15 -6.33 21.04
C VAL A 21 -5.95 -5.38 20.14
N GLU A 22 -5.38 -4.22 19.87
CA GLU A 22 -5.94 -3.28 18.89
C GLU A 22 -6.30 -4.06 17.64
N GLN A 23 -7.58 -4.04 17.31
CA GLN A 23 -8.08 -4.73 16.13
C GLN A 23 -7.45 -4.07 14.91
N ILE A 24 -6.74 -4.86 14.09
CA ILE A 24 -6.16 -4.35 12.85
C ILE A 24 -7.30 -3.98 11.90
N GLU A 25 -7.39 -2.70 11.57
CA GLU A 25 -8.35 -2.18 10.61
C GLU A 25 -7.80 -2.25 9.20
N LEU A 26 -8.56 -2.81 8.27
CA LEU A 26 -8.27 -2.80 6.84
C LEU A 26 -8.69 -1.45 6.24
N ARG A 27 -7.72 -0.63 5.83
CA ARG A 27 -7.98 0.68 5.18
C ARG A 27 -8.11 0.55 3.67
N THR A 28 -7.15 -0.10 3.01
CA THR A 28 -7.25 -0.39 1.58
C THR A 28 -6.93 -1.84 1.27
N TYR A 29 -7.55 -2.33 0.21
CA TYR A 29 -7.22 -3.57 -0.47
C TYR A 29 -7.39 -3.31 -1.97
N VAL A 30 -6.29 -3.04 -2.65
CA VAL A 30 -6.26 -2.69 -4.06
C VAL A 30 -5.50 -3.78 -4.81
N PHE A 31 -6.24 -4.59 -5.56
CA PHE A 31 -5.66 -5.58 -6.45
C PHE A 31 -5.61 -5.02 -7.87
N LEU A 32 -4.42 -5.07 -8.47
CA LEU A 32 -4.15 -4.76 -9.86
C LEU A 32 -3.79 -6.07 -10.58
N ASP A 33 -4.60 -6.43 -11.54
CA ASP A 33 -4.45 -7.66 -12.34
C ASP A 33 -3.17 -7.67 -13.18
N SER A 34 -2.79 -6.48 -13.66
CA SER A 34 -1.61 -6.26 -14.49
C SER A 34 -1.14 -4.81 -14.30
N LEU A 35 0.09 -4.66 -13.80
CA LEU A 35 0.74 -3.36 -13.67
C LEU A 35 1.04 -2.78 -15.05
N GLN A 36 0.56 -1.57 -15.29
CA GLN A 36 0.90 -0.83 -16.50
C GLN A 36 2.35 -0.34 -16.45
N PRO A 37 3.01 -0.20 -17.61
CA PRO A 37 4.44 0.10 -17.67
C PRO A 37 4.87 1.39 -16.96
N GLN A 38 4.12 2.47 -17.09
CA GLN A 38 4.48 3.75 -16.47
C GLN A 38 4.25 3.72 -14.96
N LEU A 39 3.12 3.14 -14.50
CA LEU A 39 2.88 2.94 -13.08
C LEU A 39 3.97 2.04 -12.46
N ALA A 40 4.35 0.95 -13.12
CA ALA A 40 5.44 0.09 -12.66
C ALA A 40 6.76 0.85 -12.58
N ALA A 41 7.10 1.66 -13.59
CA ALA A 41 8.29 2.50 -13.60
C ALA A 41 8.27 3.49 -12.42
N TYR A 42 7.15 4.18 -12.19
CA TYR A 42 7.02 5.09 -11.05
C TYR A 42 7.18 4.37 -9.70
N MET A 43 6.46 3.28 -9.50
CA MET A 43 6.59 2.49 -8.26
C MET A 43 8.01 1.98 -8.05
N GLY A 44 8.72 1.67 -9.14
CA GLY A 44 10.13 1.29 -9.11
C GLY A 44 11.04 2.39 -8.57
N THR A 45 10.72 3.66 -8.78
CA THR A 45 11.53 4.79 -8.27
C THR A 45 11.48 4.93 -6.75
N VAL A 46 10.39 4.49 -6.13
CA VAL A 46 10.15 4.58 -4.67
C VAL A 46 10.30 3.23 -3.96
N SER A 47 10.38 2.14 -4.71
CA SER A 47 10.53 0.79 -4.16
C SER A 47 11.90 0.61 -3.51
N ARG A 48 11.90 -0.02 -2.33
CA ARG A 48 13.13 -0.37 -1.60
C ARG A 48 13.37 -1.87 -1.51
N GLY A 49 12.40 -2.66 -1.97
CA GLY A 49 12.48 -4.11 -2.09
C GLY A 49 12.62 -4.56 -3.54
N PHE A 50 11.86 -5.58 -3.92
CA PHE A 50 11.81 -6.03 -5.30
C PHE A 50 11.16 -4.99 -6.21
N LEU A 51 11.76 -4.75 -7.36
CA LEU A 51 11.20 -3.83 -8.36
C LEU A 51 9.92 -4.42 -8.98
N PRO A 52 8.89 -3.60 -9.18
CA PRO A 52 7.71 -4.01 -9.94
C PRO A 52 8.09 -4.27 -11.40
N ILE A 53 7.48 -5.30 -11.98
CA ILE A 53 7.64 -5.67 -13.38
C ILE A 53 6.33 -5.35 -14.11
N PRO A 54 6.36 -4.61 -15.24
CA PRO A 54 5.18 -4.43 -16.05
C PRO A 54 4.53 -5.76 -16.42
N GLY A 55 3.21 -5.85 -16.28
CA GLY A 55 2.46 -7.09 -16.51
C GLY A 55 2.30 -7.99 -15.27
N ASP A 56 3.11 -7.82 -14.24
CA ASP A 56 2.88 -8.53 -12.97
C ASP A 56 1.60 -8.03 -12.28
N SER A 57 0.96 -8.91 -11.52
CA SER A 57 -0.10 -8.52 -10.62
C SER A 57 0.46 -7.88 -9.35
N CYS A 58 -0.32 -6.96 -8.77
CA CYS A 58 0.06 -6.26 -7.56
C CYS A 58 -1.09 -6.24 -6.56
N LEU A 59 -0.76 -6.47 -5.29
CA LEU A 59 -1.64 -6.16 -4.17
C LEU A 59 -1.05 -5.03 -3.36
N TRP A 60 -1.79 -3.92 -3.29
CA TRP A 60 -1.56 -2.86 -2.33
C TRP A 60 -2.53 -2.99 -1.17
N MET A 61 -2.01 -3.09 0.03
CA MET A 61 -2.82 -3.15 1.25
C MET A 61 -2.35 -2.08 2.23
N GLU A 62 -3.31 -1.45 2.90
CA GLU A 62 -3.08 -0.46 3.96
C GLU A 62 -3.88 -0.85 5.19
N VAL A 63 -3.25 -0.80 6.36
CA VAL A 63 -3.85 -1.16 7.63
C VAL A 63 -3.57 -0.11 8.71
N SER A 64 -4.42 -0.04 9.73
CA SER A 64 -4.22 0.73 10.95
C SER A 64 -4.29 -0.21 12.16
N PRO A 65 -3.47 0.01 13.21
CA PRO A 65 -2.43 1.03 13.34
C PRO A 65 -1.22 0.75 12.44
N GLY A 66 -0.43 1.79 12.11
CA GLY A 66 0.65 1.70 11.12
C GLY A 66 1.67 0.59 11.36
N MET A 67 2.06 0.34 12.62
CA MET A 67 3.03 -0.71 12.96
C MET A 67 2.50 -2.14 12.74
N ALA A 68 1.19 -2.33 12.64
CA ALA A 68 0.59 -3.63 12.33
C ALA A 68 1.00 -4.15 10.96
N ILE A 69 1.45 -3.27 10.05
CA ILE A 69 1.91 -3.67 8.71
C ILE A 69 3.06 -4.68 8.75
N HIS A 70 3.92 -4.63 9.76
CA HIS A 70 5.00 -5.61 9.91
C HIS A 70 4.46 -7.03 10.09
N ARG A 71 3.45 -7.19 10.95
CA ARG A 71 2.78 -8.48 11.16
C ARG A 71 2.05 -8.94 9.89
N VAL A 72 1.34 -8.03 9.27
CA VAL A 72 0.58 -8.31 8.04
C VAL A 72 1.50 -8.71 6.90
N THR A 73 2.64 -8.02 6.75
CA THR A 73 3.67 -8.35 5.74
C THR A 73 4.27 -9.74 5.99
N ASP A 74 4.63 -10.07 7.24
CA ASP A 74 5.19 -11.38 7.58
C ASP A 74 4.21 -12.53 7.26
N ILE A 75 2.93 -12.35 7.57
CA ILE A 75 1.87 -13.30 7.22
C ILE A 75 1.79 -13.49 5.70
N ALA A 76 1.74 -12.38 4.96
CA ALA A 76 1.64 -12.41 3.50
C ALA A 76 2.81 -13.14 2.84
N LEU A 77 4.05 -12.87 3.28
CA LEU A 77 5.26 -13.48 2.74
C LEU A 77 5.40 -14.97 3.10
N LYS A 78 4.82 -15.40 4.22
CA LYS A 78 4.78 -16.82 4.61
C LYS A 78 3.69 -17.60 3.90
N ALA A 79 2.62 -16.92 3.45
CA ALA A 79 1.49 -17.56 2.79
C ALA A 79 1.82 -18.04 1.36
N SER A 80 2.63 -17.29 0.63
CA SER A 80 2.96 -17.60 -0.77
C SER A 80 4.27 -16.95 -1.21
N ASN A 81 4.76 -17.34 -2.41
CA ASN A 81 6.02 -16.83 -2.97
C ASN A 81 5.84 -15.44 -3.64
N VAL A 82 5.20 -14.51 -2.95
CA VAL A 82 5.09 -13.13 -3.42
C VAL A 82 6.37 -12.33 -3.13
N ARG A 83 6.59 -11.29 -3.93
CA ARG A 83 7.73 -10.39 -3.78
C ARG A 83 7.28 -9.08 -3.12
N LEU A 84 7.91 -8.73 -2.01
CA LEU A 84 7.69 -7.45 -1.35
C LEU A 84 8.48 -6.36 -2.07
N GLY A 85 7.78 -5.43 -2.70
CA GLY A 85 8.40 -4.29 -3.38
C GLY A 85 8.61 -3.10 -2.46
N GLN A 86 7.61 -2.82 -1.65
CA GLN A 86 7.70 -1.71 -0.71
C GLN A 86 6.85 -1.98 0.54
N MET A 87 7.31 -1.43 1.65
CA MET A 87 6.57 -1.36 2.90
C MET A 87 6.80 0.02 3.50
N ILE A 88 5.72 0.71 3.82
CA ILE A 88 5.75 2.06 4.35
C ILE A 88 5.02 2.05 5.69
N VAL A 89 5.61 2.69 6.69
CA VAL A 89 4.96 2.95 7.98
C VAL A 89 4.79 4.46 8.11
N GLU A 90 3.56 4.88 8.08
CA GLU A 90 3.16 6.25 8.42
C GLU A 90 2.71 6.30 9.88
N ARG A 91 2.37 7.50 10.35
CA ARG A 91 2.00 7.69 11.76
C ARG A 91 0.76 6.89 12.17
N GLU A 92 -0.25 6.87 11.32
CA GLU A 92 -1.57 6.30 11.63
C GLU A 92 -1.83 4.98 10.90
N PHE A 93 -1.14 4.77 9.79
CA PHE A 93 -1.32 3.58 8.96
C PHE A 93 0.01 3.05 8.42
N GLY A 94 -0.02 1.82 7.99
CA GLY A 94 1.08 1.19 7.28
C GLY A 94 0.58 0.54 6.00
N SER A 95 1.41 0.49 4.98
CA SER A 95 1.07 -0.10 3.70
C SER A 95 2.19 -0.95 3.14
N PHE A 96 1.85 -1.90 2.27
CA PHE A 96 2.79 -2.66 1.46
C PHE A 96 2.34 -2.80 0.02
N ALA A 97 3.30 -3.12 -0.86
CA ALA A 97 3.06 -3.58 -2.21
C ALA A 97 3.69 -4.96 -2.42
N LEU A 98 2.87 -5.94 -2.81
CA LEU A 98 3.29 -7.30 -3.15
C LEU A 98 3.12 -7.51 -4.65
N TYR A 99 4.07 -8.22 -5.26
CA TYR A 99 4.07 -8.53 -6.70
C TYR A 99 4.25 -10.01 -6.97
N HIS A 100 3.60 -10.50 -8.01
CA HIS A 100 3.87 -11.79 -8.62
C HIS A 100 3.29 -11.82 -10.04
N LYS A 101 3.91 -12.61 -10.93
CA LYS A 101 3.39 -12.80 -12.30
C LYS A 101 2.05 -13.54 -12.34
N ASP A 102 1.81 -14.39 -11.36
CA ASP A 102 0.58 -15.14 -11.22
C ASP A 102 -0.36 -14.46 -10.23
N GLN A 103 -1.54 -14.09 -10.71
CA GLN A 103 -2.57 -13.38 -9.95
C GLN A 103 -3.06 -14.19 -8.75
N SER A 104 -3.21 -15.52 -8.92
CA SER A 104 -3.73 -16.37 -7.85
C SER A 104 -2.79 -16.40 -6.64
N THR A 105 -1.48 -16.32 -6.87
CA THR A 105 -0.45 -16.28 -5.83
C THR A 105 -0.58 -15.01 -4.99
N VAL A 106 -0.84 -13.86 -5.64
CA VAL A 106 -1.03 -12.57 -4.96
C VAL A 106 -2.35 -12.54 -4.19
N LEU A 107 -3.44 -13.01 -4.80
CA LEU A 107 -4.75 -13.07 -4.17
C LEU A 107 -4.75 -14.01 -2.96
N HIS A 108 -4.15 -15.19 -3.08
CA HIS A 108 -4.02 -16.11 -1.96
C HIS A 108 -3.29 -15.49 -0.76
N SER A 109 -2.20 -14.77 -1.03
CA SER A 109 -1.48 -14.03 0.02
C SER A 109 -2.38 -13.01 0.72
N GLY A 110 -3.19 -12.29 -0.07
CA GLY A 110 -4.16 -11.33 0.47
C GLY A 110 -5.27 -11.98 1.30
N ASP A 111 -5.81 -13.10 0.84
CA ASP A 111 -6.87 -13.83 1.55
C ASP A 111 -6.39 -14.35 2.91
N VAL A 112 -5.19 -14.93 2.97
CA VAL A 112 -4.58 -15.39 4.24
C VAL A 112 -4.38 -14.23 5.22
N VAL A 113 -3.99 -13.05 4.72
CA VAL A 113 -3.90 -11.84 5.56
C VAL A 113 -5.27 -11.44 6.08
N LEU A 114 -6.28 -11.37 5.22
CA LEU A 114 -7.65 -10.99 5.61
C LEU A 114 -8.19 -11.92 6.70
N ASP A 115 -8.02 -13.23 6.54
CA ASP A 115 -8.41 -14.22 7.53
C ASP A 115 -7.69 -14.00 8.86
N ALA A 116 -6.39 -13.75 8.83
CA ALA A 116 -5.56 -13.55 10.02
C ALA A 116 -5.89 -12.29 10.82
N ILE A 117 -6.42 -11.24 10.15
CA ILE A 117 -6.88 -10.01 10.82
C ILE A 117 -8.39 -9.98 11.08
N GLY A 118 -9.11 -11.05 10.71
CA GLY A 118 -10.57 -11.15 10.89
C GLY A 118 -11.35 -10.14 10.06
N SER A 119 -10.86 -9.81 8.86
CA SER A 119 -11.45 -8.82 7.97
C SER A 119 -11.85 -9.42 6.62
N GLU A 120 -12.49 -8.63 5.79
CA GLU A 120 -12.94 -8.97 4.45
C GLU A 120 -12.72 -7.76 3.54
N VAL A 121 -12.53 -7.99 2.23
CA VAL A 121 -12.33 -6.92 1.24
C VAL A 121 -13.45 -5.86 1.30
N ARG A 122 -14.71 -6.26 1.55
CA ARG A 122 -15.85 -5.33 1.65
C ARG A 122 -15.81 -4.41 2.86
N LYS A 123 -15.03 -4.75 3.91
CA LYS A 123 -14.89 -3.95 5.13
C LYS A 123 -13.85 -2.82 4.99
N ARG A 124 -13.08 -2.79 3.89
CA ARG A 124 -12.13 -1.72 3.65
C ARG A 124 -12.79 -0.35 3.63
N THR A 125 -12.06 0.68 4.01
CA THR A 125 -12.54 2.05 3.91
C THR A 125 -12.89 2.37 2.45
N LYS A 126 -14.06 2.97 2.23
CA LYS A 126 -14.49 3.36 0.88
C LYS A 126 -13.65 4.54 0.39
N PRO A 127 -13.24 4.54 -0.90
CA PRO A 127 -12.50 5.67 -1.45
C PRO A 127 -13.36 6.93 -1.53
N THR A 128 -12.74 8.05 -1.18
CA THR A 128 -13.26 9.40 -1.46
C THR A 128 -12.25 10.17 -2.29
N THR A 129 -12.73 11.06 -3.15
CA THR A 129 -11.86 11.99 -3.88
C THR A 129 -11.80 13.29 -3.08
N SER A 130 -10.62 13.62 -2.56
CA SER A 130 -10.39 14.83 -1.76
C SER A 130 -10.11 16.02 -2.64
N TRP A 131 -9.38 15.81 -3.76
CA TRP A 131 -9.02 16.87 -4.70
C TRP A 131 -8.89 16.34 -6.13
N THR A 132 -9.29 17.15 -7.10
CA THR A 132 -9.03 16.89 -8.51
C THR A 132 -8.86 18.21 -9.26
N GLU A 133 -7.82 18.30 -10.12
CA GLU A 133 -7.52 19.51 -10.88
C GLU A 133 -6.74 19.19 -12.17
N ILE A 134 -6.84 20.06 -13.16
CA ILE A 134 -6.01 20.03 -14.36
C ILE A 134 -5.23 21.34 -14.45
N ILE A 135 -3.91 21.27 -14.32
CA ILE A 135 -3.00 22.38 -14.56
C ILE A 135 -2.51 22.29 -16.02
N ARG A 136 -2.84 23.30 -16.80
CA ARG A 136 -2.45 23.34 -18.23
C ARG A 136 -1.11 24.04 -18.41
N ALA A 137 -0.33 23.56 -19.37
CA ALA A 137 0.95 24.15 -19.78
C ALA A 137 1.88 24.43 -18.60
N ILE A 138 2.25 23.36 -17.87
CA ILE A 138 3.13 23.44 -16.70
C ILE A 138 4.43 24.17 -17.03
N THR A 139 4.85 25.07 -16.14
CA THR A 139 6.07 25.86 -16.33
C THR A 139 7.35 25.01 -16.22
N PRO A 140 8.47 25.43 -16.83
CA PRO A 140 9.74 24.70 -16.72
C PRO A 140 10.18 24.46 -15.29
N ASP A 141 10.13 25.48 -14.43
CA ASP A 141 10.57 25.37 -13.04
C ASP A 141 9.68 24.39 -12.26
N HIS A 142 8.38 24.40 -12.49
CA HIS A 142 7.45 23.48 -11.85
C HIS A 142 7.71 22.03 -12.30
N SER A 143 7.90 21.78 -13.60
CA SER A 143 8.23 20.45 -14.11
C SER A 143 9.55 19.91 -13.54
N VAL A 144 10.55 20.78 -13.39
CA VAL A 144 11.85 20.42 -12.79
C VAL A 144 11.67 20.00 -11.31
N LEU A 145 10.86 20.72 -10.55
CA LEU A 145 10.62 20.39 -9.13
C LEU A 145 9.90 19.06 -8.98
N ILE A 146 8.87 18.80 -9.79
CA ILE A 146 8.15 17.51 -9.76
C ILE A 146 9.10 16.35 -10.09
N ASN A 147 9.88 16.49 -11.17
CA ASN A 147 10.81 15.45 -11.61
C ASN A 147 11.92 15.17 -10.58
N ARG A 148 12.36 16.18 -9.82
CA ARG A 148 13.38 16.02 -8.77
C ARG A 148 12.89 15.26 -7.55
N GLN A 149 11.61 15.26 -7.27
CA GLN A 149 11.06 14.48 -6.15
C GLN A 149 11.16 12.97 -6.43
N ASN A 150 11.14 12.59 -7.69
CA ASN A 150 11.31 11.21 -8.14
C ASN A 150 12.74 11.04 -8.66
N ARG A 151 13.59 10.39 -7.91
CA ARG A 151 15.07 10.33 -8.06
C ARG A 151 15.60 9.81 -9.39
N SER A 152 14.75 9.28 -10.27
CA SER A 152 15.20 8.63 -11.50
C SER A 152 14.14 8.70 -12.59
N GLY A 153 14.00 9.83 -13.25
CA GLY A 153 13.18 9.93 -14.43
C GLY A 153 12.45 11.25 -14.58
N SER A 154 12.02 11.50 -15.80
CA SER A 154 11.20 12.64 -16.15
C SER A 154 9.74 12.19 -16.17
N MET A 155 8.95 12.59 -15.19
CA MET A 155 7.53 12.25 -15.08
C MET A 155 6.68 13.17 -15.95
N ILE A 156 7.06 14.45 -16.08
CA ILE A 156 6.32 15.46 -16.82
C ILE A 156 7.27 16.47 -17.45
N GLN A 157 6.96 16.89 -18.67
CA GLN A 157 7.74 17.90 -19.39
C GLN A 157 7.07 19.27 -19.31
N SER A 158 7.88 20.33 -19.43
CA SER A 158 7.38 21.69 -19.54
C SER A 158 6.40 21.82 -20.71
N GLY A 159 5.32 22.54 -20.52
CA GLY A 159 4.27 22.74 -21.51
C GLY A 159 3.19 21.64 -21.56
N MET A 160 3.43 20.49 -20.92
CA MET A 160 2.40 19.44 -20.77
C MET A 160 1.29 19.89 -19.80
N SER A 161 0.13 19.26 -19.90
CA SER A 161 -0.92 19.38 -18.90
C SER A 161 -0.76 18.32 -17.83
N MET A 162 -0.95 18.71 -16.56
CA MET A 162 -0.88 17.81 -15.43
C MET A 162 -2.27 17.61 -14.84
N PHE A 163 -2.70 16.36 -14.75
CA PHE A 163 -3.89 15.98 -14.00
C PHE A 163 -3.49 15.60 -12.56
N ILE A 164 -4.19 16.17 -11.59
CA ILE A 164 -4.02 15.90 -10.17
C ILE A 164 -5.25 15.16 -9.67
N LEU A 165 -5.02 14.08 -8.95
CA LEU A 165 -6.05 13.33 -8.25
C LEU A 165 -5.54 12.98 -6.85
N GLU A 166 -6.30 13.36 -5.84
CA GLU A 166 -6.08 12.99 -4.45
C GLU A 166 -7.23 12.13 -3.94
N THR A 167 -6.90 11.00 -3.33
CA THR A 167 -7.88 10.07 -2.76
C THR A 167 -7.60 9.79 -1.30
N GLU A 168 -8.66 9.52 -0.56
CA GLU A 168 -8.57 9.04 0.83
C GLU A 168 -9.33 7.71 0.96
N PRO A 169 -8.69 6.65 1.48
CA PRO A 169 -7.24 6.45 1.66
C PRO A 169 -6.41 6.59 0.38
N ALA A 170 -5.12 6.99 0.54
CA ALA A 170 -4.24 7.32 -0.59
C ALA A 170 -3.95 6.12 -1.52
N GLY A 171 -3.96 4.89 -1.00
CA GLY A 171 -3.67 3.68 -1.79
C GLY A 171 -4.60 3.46 -2.99
N TYR A 172 -5.79 4.08 -3.01
CA TYR A 172 -6.71 3.98 -4.14
C TYR A 172 -6.22 4.70 -5.41
N VAL A 173 -5.30 5.67 -5.26
CA VAL A 173 -4.71 6.37 -6.42
C VAL A 173 -3.99 5.40 -7.36
N LEU A 174 -3.44 4.29 -6.83
CA LEU A 174 -2.78 3.28 -7.65
C LEU A 174 -3.74 2.61 -8.64
N LYS A 175 -4.97 2.31 -8.19
CA LYS A 175 -6.01 1.79 -9.08
C LYS A 175 -6.38 2.79 -10.15
N ALA A 176 -6.60 4.05 -9.75
CA ALA A 176 -6.94 5.13 -10.68
C ALA A 176 -5.84 5.35 -11.73
N ALA A 177 -4.56 5.39 -11.32
CA ALA A 177 -3.42 5.55 -12.21
C ALA A 177 -3.30 4.38 -13.20
N ASN A 178 -3.43 3.14 -12.71
CA ASN A 178 -3.36 1.94 -13.56
C ASN A 178 -4.48 1.90 -14.62
N GLU A 179 -5.71 2.26 -14.23
CA GLU A 179 -6.83 2.30 -15.17
C GLU A 179 -6.73 3.49 -16.14
N ALA A 180 -6.20 4.64 -15.69
CA ALA A 180 -5.96 5.79 -16.57
C ALA A 180 -4.94 5.44 -17.67
N GLU A 181 -3.86 4.77 -17.32
CA GLU A 181 -2.85 4.31 -18.29
C GLU A 181 -3.43 3.25 -19.26
N LYS A 182 -4.29 2.35 -18.81
CA LYS A 182 -5.00 1.39 -19.67
C LYS A 182 -5.95 2.10 -20.67
N ALA A 183 -6.59 3.17 -20.20
CA ALA A 183 -7.64 3.87 -20.96
C ALA A 183 -7.08 4.89 -21.96
N SER A 184 -5.87 5.36 -21.78
CA SER A 184 -5.26 6.42 -22.57
C SER A 184 -3.78 6.13 -22.85
N ASN A 185 -3.32 6.60 -23.99
CA ASN A 185 -1.91 6.47 -24.38
C ASN A 185 -1.10 7.62 -23.76
N ILE A 186 -0.98 7.61 -22.43
CA ILE A 186 -0.24 8.58 -21.63
C ILE A 186 1.09 8.03 -21.17
#